data_8a9f41a8d5655d50f5793fc8dbd8c0ad
#
_entry.id   8a9f41a8d5655d50f5793fc8dbd8c0ad
#
_cell.length_a   1.000
_cell.length_b   1.000
_cell.length_c   1.000
_cell.angle_alpha   90.00
_cell.angle_beta   90.00
_cell.angle_gamma   90.00
#
_symmetry.space_group_name_H-M   'P 1'
#
loop_
_entity.id
_entity.type
_entity.pdbx_description
1 polymer ?
#
loop_
_entity_poly.entity_id
_entity_poly.type
_entity_poly.pdbx_seq_one_letter_code
_entity_poly.pdbx_strand_id
1 'polypeptide(L)'
;MKIKDHFLSQEEFEIIETEIQGIYKTPPLPNDLGKYYESKDYISHHQDSGSLKEKVYKFLQKFNLNYKKNIIKNEIGTHLKILDYGCGAGEFVKFIENEYITFGFEPNENARNFAKQKSEKTVFISNPELTEIENESLDAITLWHVFEHIEEREKYLKIFHEKLKPNGLLIIAVPNHTSYDGKKYKEFWAAYDVPRHIWHFSKSGMEKLMNNENWKIRKIKPLLLDSYYISMLSEKYKKNPLFWLFGAIHGAISNFKASKTGEFSSLIYIIEKT
;
A
#
# COMPACT_ATOMS: atom_id res chain seq x y z
N MET A 1 -8.29 -19.85 6.93
CA MET A 1 -8.67 -20.00 5.50
C MET A 1 -7.39 -20.28 4.70
N LYS A 2 -7.40 -21.22 3.76
CA LYS A 2 -6.22 -21.50 2.91
C LYS A 2 -6.28 -20.65 1.64
N ILE A 3 -5.19 -19.98 1.33
CA ILE A 3 -5.02 -19.12 0.14
C ILE A 3 -3.76 -19.57 -0.60
N LYS A 4 -3.86 -19.61 -1.91
CA LYS A 4 -2.74 -19.97 -2.78
C LYS A 4 -1.99 -18.72 -3.25
N ASP A 5 -0.65 -18.75 -3.26
CA ASP A 5 0.15 -17.78 -3.98
C ASP A 5 0.00 -18.00 -5.49
N HIS A 6 -0.99 -17.34 -6.09
CA HIS A 6 -1.24 -17.42 -7.52
C HIS A 6 -0.23 -16.62 -8.35
N PHE A 7 0.52 -15.72 -7.71
CA PHE A 7 1.45 -14.84 -8.41
C PHE A 7 2.76 -15.54 -8.77
N LEU A 8 3.36 -16.28 -7.82
CA LEU A 8 4.71 -16.80 -8.01
C LEU A 8 4.84 -18.30 -7.67
N SER A 9 4.81 -18.67 -6.39
CA SER A 9 5.23 -19.98 -5.91
C SER A 9 4.20 -21.08 -6.12
N GLN A 10 2.93 -20.75 -6.26
CA GLN A 10 1.80 -21.67 -6.28
C GLN A 10 1.60 -22.47 -4.98
N GLU A 11 2.35 -22.14 -3.92
CA GLU A 11 2.21 -22.71 -2.58
C GLU A 11 0.93 -22.24 -1.89
N GLU A 12 0.44 -23.02 -0.93
CA GLU A 12 -0.73 -22.67 -0.12
C GLU A 12 -0.29 -22.16 1.25
N PHE A 13 -0.90 -21.04 1.68
CA PHE A 13 -0.69 -20.43 2.98
C PHE A 13 -2.00 -20.37 3.74
N GLU A 14 -1.93 -20.42 5.05
CA GLU A 14 -3.09 -20.25 5.90
C GLU A 14 -3.23 -18.77 6.30
N ILE A 15 -4.48 -18.28 6.33
CA ILE A 15 -4.82 -16.98 6.91
C ILE A 15 -5.70 -17.23 8.12
N ILE A 16 -5.29 -16.73 9.28
CA ILE A 16 -6.01 -16.86 10.55
C ILE A 16 -6.42 -15.48 11.10
N GLU A 17 -7.56 -15.40 11.75
CA GLU A 17 -7.98 -14.20 12.45
C GLU A 17 -7.11 -13.99 13.69
N THR A 18 -6.74 -12.74 13.96
CA THR A 18 -5.95 -12.37 15.14
C THR A 18 -6.87 -12.03 16.32
N GLU A 19 -6.30 -11.67 17.46
CA GLU A 19 -7.05 -11.16 18.62
C GLU A 19 -7.83 -9.88 18.30
N ILE A 20 -7.37 -9.10 17.32
CA ILE A 20 -8.09 -7.92 16.83
C ILE A 20 -9.05 -8.37 15.73
N GLN A 21 -10.32 -8.53 16.09
CA GLN A 21 -11.38 -8.93 15.14
C GLN A 21 -11.35 -8.07 13.87
N GLY A 22 -11.32 -8.72 12.71
CA GLY A 22 -11.27 -8.09 11.39
C GLY A 22 -9.84 -7.86 10.89
N ILE A 23 -8.81 -8.31 11.64
CA ILE A 23 -7.44 -8.39 11.15
C ILE A 23 -7.04 -9.87 11.09
N TYR A 24 -6.52 -10.27 9.93
CA TYR A 24 -5.99 -11.61 9.72
C TYR A 24 -4.48 -11.57 9.53
N LYS A 25 -3.82 -12.68 9.83
CA LYS A 25 -2.37 -12.87 9.65
C LYS A 25 -2.12 -14.13 8.83
N THR A 26 -1.03 -14.15 8.08
CA THR A 26 -0.51 -15.31 7.35
C THR A 26 0.58 -16.04 8.17
N PRO A 27 0.28 -17.03 9.00
CA PRO A 27 1.25 -17.86 9.71
C PRO A 27 1.41 -19.24 9.06
N PRO A 28 2.58 -19.93 9.25
CA PRO A 28 3.86 -19.30 9.59
C PRO A 28 4.42 -18.53 8.42
N LEU A 29 5.19 -17.49 8.70
CA LEU A 29 5.94 -16.82 7.64
C LEU A 29 7.08 -17.72 7.17
N PRO A 30 7.36 -17.79 5.85
CA PRO A 30 8.53 -18.48 5.34
C PRO A 30 9.83 -17.90 5.91
N ASN A 31 10.80 -18.76 6.25
CA ASN A 31 12.11 -18.33 6.76
C ASN A 31 12.84 -17.38 5.78
N ASP A 32 12.61 -17.57 4.48
CA ASP A 32 13.12 -16.71 3.42
C ASP A 32 11.94 -16.10 2.65
N LEU A 33 11.40 -15.00 3.19
CA LEU A 33 10.34 -14.26 2.55
C LEU A 33 10.85 -13.54 1.27
N GLY A 34 12.15 -13.25 1.19
CA GLY A 34 12.78 -12.55 0.06
C GLY A 34 12.55 -13.24 -1.29
N LYS A 35 12.58 -14.58 -1.32
CA LYS A 35 12.34 -15.37 -2.56
C LYS A 35 10.99 -15.11 -3.23
N TYR A 36 9.97 -14.67 -2.47
CA TYR A 36 8.63 -14.37 -3.00
C TYR A 36 8.54 -13.00 -3.66
N TYR A 37 9.59 -12.17 -3.56
CA TYR A 37 9.72 -10.89 -4.26
C TYR A 37 10.59 -11.00 -5.54
N GLU A 38 11.26 -12.14 -5.77
CA GLU A 38 12.13 -12.38 -6.92
C GLU A 38 11.34 -12.80 -8.16
N SER A 39 10.49 -11.94 -8.70
CA SER A 39 9.84 -12.21 -9.99
C SER A 39 10.33 -11.25 -11.07
N LYS A 40 10.51 -11.78 -12.30
CA LYS A 40 10.85 -10.97 -13.47
C LYS A 40 9.77 -9.92 -13.77
N ASP A 41 8.53 -10.22 -13.42
CA ASP A 41 7.40 -9.30 -13.61
C ASP A 41 7.43 -8.15 -12.60
N TYR A 42 8.00 -8.33 -11.40
CA TYR A 42 8.18 -7.28 -10.41
C TYR A 42 9.22 -6.23 -10.85
N ILE A 43 10.22 -6.67 -11.62
CA ILE A 43 11.33 -5.84 -12.13
C ILE A 43 11.00 -5.23 -13.49
N SER A 44 10.11 -5.85 -14.30
CA SER A 44 9.90 -5.52 -15.72
C SER A 44 8.96 -4.34 -16.02
N HIS A 45 8.49 -3.62 -15.00
CA HIS A 45 7.62 -2.45 -15.22
C HIS A 45 8.30 -1.24 -15.91
N HIS A 46 9.53 -1.40 -16.43
CA HIS A 46 10.37 -0.30 -16.92
C HIS A 46 10.78 -0.38 -18.39
N GLN A 47 10.12 -1.17 -19.24
CA GLN A 47 10.41 -1.12 -20.67
C GLN A 47 9.49 -0.10 -21.38
N ASP A 48 10.07 1.03 -21.76
CA ASP A 48 9.42 2.05 -22.62
C ASP A 48 9.19 1.47 -24.02
N SER A 49 7.99 1.00 -24.29
CA SER A 49 7.61 0.43 -25.60
C SER A 49 6.82 1.39 -26.49
N GLY A 50 6.42 2.55 -25.97
CA GLY A 50 5.58 3.54 -26.65
C GLY A 50 4.16 3.06 -27.00
N SER A 51 3.77 1.90 -26.52
CA SER A 51 2.48 1.26 -26.82
C SER A 51 1.30 2.03 -26.22
N LEU A 52 0.10 1.84 -26.79
CA LEU A 52 -1.14 2.42 -26.26
C LEU A 52 -1.37 1.98 -24.79
N LYS A 53 -1.04 0.73 -24.46
CA LYS A 53 -1.13 0.19 -23.11
C LYS A 53 -0.26 0.98 -22.13
N GLU A 54 0.96 1.30 -22.52
CA GLU A 54 1.89 2.09 -21.72
C GLU A 54 1.40 3.53 -21.51
N LYS A 55 0.85 4.18 -22.55
CA LYS A 55 0.26 5.52 -22.42
C LYS A 55 -0.89 5.54 -21.43
N VAL A 56 -1.78 4.53 -21.47
CA VAL A 56 -2.88 4.36 -20.52
C VAL A 56 -2.33 4.14 -19.11
N TYR A 57 -1.33 3.26 -18.95
CA TYR A 57 -0.70 3.01 -17.66
C TYR A 57 -0.08 4.28 -17.06
N LYS A 58 0.74 5.02 -17.85
CA LYS A 58 1.34 6.30 -17.40
C LYS A 58 0.28 7.35 -17.02
N PHE A 59 -0.84 7.39 -17.77
CA PHE A 59 -1.95 8.27 -17.44
C PHE A 59 -2.60 7.92 -16.10
N LEU A 60 -2.91 6.63 -15.86
CA LEU A 60 -3.50 6.15 -14.62
C LEU A 60 -2.53 6.32 -13.44
N GLN A 61 -1.25 6.05 -13.63
CA GLN A 61 -0.20 6.29 -12.65
C GLN A 61 -0.14 7.77 -12.25
N LYS A 62 -0.09 8.67 -13.24
CA LYS A 62 -0.09 10.13 -12.98
C LYS A 62 -1.35 10.58 -12.25
N PHE A 63 -2.51 10.03 -12.61
CA PHE A 63 -3.78 10.30 -11.92
C PHE A 63 -3.69 9.88 -10.44
N ASN A 64 -3.18 8.67 -10.16
CA ASN A 64 -3.03 8.16 -8.80
C ASN A 64 -2.01 8.99 -7.98
N LEU A 65 -0.86 9.34 -8.58
CA LEU A 65 0.14 10.19 -7.93
C LEU A 65 -0.43 11.58 -7.59
N ASN A 66 -1.18 12.20 -8.50
CA ASN A 66 -1.88 13.46 -8.24
C ASN A 66 -2.91 13.32 -7.11
N TYR A 67 -3.66 12.22 -7.09
CA TYR A 67 -4.65 11.96 -6.06
C TYR A 67 -4.00 11.86 -4.67
N LYS A 68 -2.92 11.07 -4.54
CA LYS A 68 -2.11 10.93 -3.33
C LYS A 68 -1.54 12.29 -2.88
N LYS A 69 -0.93 13.05 -3.81
CA LYS A 69 -0.42 14.39 -3.53
C LYS A 69 -1.51 15.34 -3.03
N ASN A 70 -2.66 15.34 -3.68
CA ASN A 70 -3.78 16.20 -3.28
C ASN A 70 -4.35 15.84 -1.91
N ILE A 71 -4.33 14.57 -1.52
CA ILE A 71 -4.69 14.18 -0.15
C ILE A 71 -3.75 14.87 0.84
N ILE A 72 -2.43 14.75 0.65
CA ILE A 72 -1.44 15.37 1.54
C ILE A 72 -1.62 16.89 1.55
N LYS A 73 -1.68 17.53 0.38
CA LYS A 73 -1.83 18.97 0.25
C LYS A 73 -3.05 19.51 0.98
N ASN A 74 -4.18 18.82 0.90
CA ASN A 74 -5.44 19.24 1.53
C ASN A 74 -5.45 19.03 3.04
N GLU A 75 -4.63 18.13 3.58
CA GLU A 75 -4.60 17.83 5.02
C GLU A 75 -3.52 18.65 5.76
N ILE A 76 -2.36 18.89 5.15
CA ILE A 76 -1.23 19.57 5.81
C ILE A 76 -0.63 20.76 5.04
N GLY A 77 -1.01 20.98 3.76
CA GLY A 77 -0.42 22.04 2.93
C GLY A 77 0.80 21.60 2.12
N THR A 78 1.74 22.52 1.88
CA THR A 78 2.96 22.32 1.07
C THR A 78 4.21 22.80 1.81
N HIS A 79 5.39 22.52 1.24
CA HIS A 79 6.72 22.90 1.78
C HIS A 79 7.05 22.27 3.14
N LEU A 80 6.54 21.08 3.39
CA LEU A 80 6.68 20.33 4.63
C LEU A 80 7.58 19.09 4.42
N LYS A 81 8.05 18.50 5.52
CA LYS A 81 8.88 17.30 5.51
C LYS A 81 8.02 16.04 5.47
N ILE A 82 8.19 15.25 4.42
CA ILE A 82 7.42 14.01 4.21
C ILE A 82 8.38 12.84 4.03
N LEU A 83 8.12 11.76 4.76
CA LEU A 83 8.75 10.46 4.54
C LEU A 83 7.77 9.54 3.82
N ASP A 84 8.18 8.97 2.68
CA ASP A 84 7.51 7.83 2.04
C ASP A 84 8.21 6.54 2.45
N TYR A 85 7.59 5.81 3.37
CA TYR A 85 8.14 4.56 3.92
C TYR A 85 7.70 3.39 3.03
N GLY A 86 8.67 2.69 2.42
CA GLY A 86 8.45 1.72 1.35
C GLY A 86 8.24 2.41 0.00
N CYS A 87 9.10 3.37 -0.35
CA CYS A 87 8.94 4.23 -1.54
C CYS A 87 9.18 3.50 -2.87
N GLY A 88 9.57 2.23 -2.86
CA GLY A 88 9.84 1.43 -4.05
C GLY A 88 10.84 2.10 -5.00
N ALA A 89 10.50 2.19 -6.27
CA ALA A 89 11.30 2.84 -7.31
C ALA A 89 11.24 4.39 -7.27
N GLY A 90 10.70 4.99 -6.20
CA GLY A 90 10.72 6.43 -5.96
C GLY A 90 9.72 7.26 -6.77
N GLU A 91 8.69 6.63 -7.38
CA GLU A 91 7.73 7.34 -8.23
C GLU A 91 7.02 8.47 -7.47
N PHE A 92 6.57 8.21 -6.25
CA PHE A 92 5.82 9.19 -5.49
C PHE A 92 6.72 10.30 -4.95
N VAL A 93 7.86 9.99 -4.35
CA VAL A 93 8.80 11.01 -3.83
C VAL A 93 9.32 11.91 -4.95
N LYS A 94 9.68 11.35 -6.12
CA LYS A 94 10.06 12.13 -7.31
C LYS A 94 8.93 13.07 -7.77
N PHE A 95 7.69 12.59 -7.71
CA PHE A 95 6.54 13.38 -8.15
C PHE A 95 6.28 14.60 -7.27
N ILE A 96 6.60 14.50 -5.96
CA ILE A 96 6.30 15.56 -4.98
C ILE A 96 7.53 16.38 -4.55
N GLU A 97 8.77 15.98 -4.88
CA GLU A 97 10.02 16.58 -4.37
C GLU A 97 10.22 18.08 -4.69
N ASN A 98 9.45 18.63 -5.62
CA ASN A 98 9.48 20.06 -5.94
C ASN A 98 8.56 20.89 -5.02
N GLU A 99 7.58 20.25 -4.38
CA GLU A 99 6.61 20.91 -3.50
C GLU A 99 6.83 20.57 -2.02
N TYR A 100 7.69 19.56 -1.72
CA TYR A 100 7.94 19.06 -0.36
C TYR A 100 9.42 18.76 -0.14
N ILE A 101 9.86 18.75 1.11
CA ILE A 101 11.15 18.18 1.53
C ILE A 101 10.92 16.68 1.73
N THR A 102 11.44 15.87 0.81
CA THR A 102 11.11 14.46 0.73
C THR A 102 12.21 13.56 1.27
N PHE A 103 11.79 12.58 2.05
CA PHE A 103 12.59 11.45 2.48
C PHE A 103 11.97 10.16 1.91
N GLY A 104 12.80 9.18 1.56
CA GLY A 104 12.35 7.88 1.08
C GLY A 104 13.07 6.76 1.82
N PHE A 105 12.33 5.76 2.28
CA PHE A 105 12.88 4.50 2.76
C PHE A 105 12.38 3.36 1.88
N GLU A 106 13.31 2.47 1.46
CA GLU A 106 13.01 1.25 0.70
C GLU A 106 14.00 0.15 1.12
N PRO A 107 13.52 -1.01 1.63
CA PRO A 107 14.40 -2.07 2.08
C PRO A 107 15.16 -2.75 0.93
N ASN A 108 14.53 -2.88 -0.26
CA ASN A 108 15.16 -3.47 -1.42
C ASN A 108 16.22 -2.52 -2.00
N GLU A 109 17.49 -2.96 -1.97
CA GLU A 109 18.62 -2.13 -2.40
C GLU A 109 18.54 -1.74 -3.87
N ASN A 110 18.13 -2.64 -4.76
CA ASN A 110 18.01 -2.35 -6.19
C ASN A 110 16.94 -1.30 -6.46
N ALA A 111 15.76 -1.43 -5.84
CA ALA A 111 14.70 -0.44 -5.96
C ALA A 111 15.13 0.91 -5.38
N ARG A 112 15.78 0.92 -4.21
CA ARG A 112 16.32 2.14 -3.57
C ARG A 112 17.39 2.82 -4.43
N ASN A 113 18.30 2.06 -5.06
CA ASN A 113 19.30 2.61 -5.95
C ASN A 113 18.68 3.22 -7.21
N PHE A 114 17.66 2.57 -7.76
CA PHE A 114 16.89 3.11 -8.88
C PHE A 114 16.16 4.41 -8.49
N ALA A 115 15.54 4.45 -7.33
CA ALA A 115 14.88 5.64 -6.80
C ALA A 115 15.88 6.82 -6.61
N LYS A 116 17.09 6.53 -6.11
CA LYS A 116 18.17 7.54 -5.97
C LYS A 116 18.60 8.13 -7.31
N GLN A 117 18.70 7.31 -8.37
CA GLN A 117 19.04 7.80 -9.70
C GLN A 117 17.96 8.68 -10.32
N LYS A 118 16.72 8.43 -9.97
CA LYS A 118 15.54 9.11 -10.52
C LYS A 118 15.23 10.44 -9.82
N SER A 119 15.48 10.51 -8.53
CA SER A 119 15.14 11.65 -7.68
C SER A 119 16.35 12.51 -7.40
N GLU A 120 16.21 13.84 -7.56
CA GLU A 120 17.32 14.79 -7.40
C GLU A 120 17.36 15.44 -6.01
N LYS A 121 16.19 15.50 -5.33
CA LYS A 121 16.02 16.27 -4.09
C LYS A 121 15.67 15.41 -2.88
N THR A 122 15.24 14.16 -3.10
CA THR A 122 14.84 13.25 -2.03
C THR A 122 16.06 12.69 -1.29
N VAL A 123 16.02 12.75 0.03
CA VAL A 123 17.00 12.08 0.91
C VAL A 123 16.53 10.65 1.17
N PHE A 124 17.36 9.65 0.80
CA PHE A 124 17.02 8.25 1.01
C PHE A 124 17.66 7.72 2.29
N ILE A 125 16.81 7.21 3.16
CA ILE A 125 17.15 6.61 4.45
C ILE A 125 17.49 5.14 4.23
N SER A 126 18.48 4.61 4.94
CA SER A 126 18.91 3.22 4.85
C SER A 126 18.44 2.36 6.03
N ASN A 127 18.30 2.97 7.20
CA ASN A 127 17.90 2.28 8.42
C ASN A 127 16.36 2.22 8.55
N PRO A 128 15.77 1.01 8.65
CA PRO A 128 14.31 0.86 8.79
C PRO A 128 13.75 1.47 10.07
N GLU A 129 14.57 1.61 11.12
CA GLU A 129 14.16 2.26 12.38
C GLU A 129 14.30 3.79 12.34
N LEU A 130 14.63 4.36 11.16
CA LEU A 130 14.67 5.79 10.90
C LEU A 130 15.61 6.58 11.85
N THR A 131 16.74 5.97 12.23
CA THR A 131 17.70 6.58 13.17
C THR A 131 18.36 7.83 12.59
N GLU A 132 18.40 7.98 11.25
CA GLU A 132 18.91 9.17 10.56
C GLU A 132 17.91 10.36 10.58
N ILE A 133 16.68 10.14 11.05
CA ILE A 133 15.64 11.18 11.14
C ILE A 133 15.49 11.60 12.60
N GLU A 134 15.54 12.90 12.86
CA GLU A 134 15.30 13.46 14.19
C GLU A 134 13.86 13.18 14.64
N ASN A 135 13.67 13.02 15.95
CA ASN A 135 12.33 12.89 16.51
C ASN A 135 11.55 14.20 16.33
N GLU A 136 10.22 14.08 16.20
CA GLU A 136 9.30 15.21 16.02
C GLU A 136 9.70 16.17 14.87
N SER A 137 10.28 15.62 13.80
CA SER A 137 10.76 16.43 12.66
C SER A 137 9.92 16.30 11.39
N LEU A 138 9.12 15.22 11.25
CA LEU A 138 8.32 14.97 10.06
C LEU A 138 6.89 15.54 10.21
N ASP A 139 6.39 16.13 9.13
CA ASP A 139 5.01 16.61 9.03
C ASP A 139 4.06 15.50 8.56
N ALA A 140 4.56 14.56 7.76
CA ALA A 140 3.83 13.37 7.39
C ALA A 140 4.74 12.17 7.14
N ILE A 141 4.19 10.96 7.41
CA ILE A 141 4.74 9.68 6.97
C ILE A 141 3.67 9.00 6.11
N THR A 142 4.05 8.52 4.92
CA THR A 142 3.14 7.83 4.01
C THR A 142 3.58 6.38 3.83
N LEU A 143 2.60 5.46 3.82
CA LEU A 143 2.78 4.03 3.52
C LEU A 143 1.72 3.63 2.47
N TRP A 144 2.15 3.48 1.22
CA TRP A 144 1.27 3.14 0.10
C TRP A 144 1.39 1.66 -0.24
N HIS A 145 0.53 0.81 0.31
CA HIS A 145 0.62 -0.66 0.22
C HIS A 145 1.96 -1.19 0.77
N VAL A 146 2.23 -0.84 2.01
CA VAL A 146 3.46 -1.23 2.72
C VAL A 146 3.15 -1.78 4.11
N PHE A 147 2.15 -1.24 4.79
CA PHE A 147 1.86 -1.59 6.17
C PHE A 147 1.46 -3.07 6.34
N GLU A 148 0.84 -3.66 5.33
CA GLU A 148 0.50 -5.08 5.24
C GLU A 148 1.71 -6.02 5.17
N HIS A 149 2.90 -5.48 4.82
CA HIS A 149 4.16 -6.23 4.73
C HIS A 149 5.03 -6.10 6.00
N ILE A 150 4.71 -5.19 6.91
CA ILE A 150 5.52 -4.94 8.11
C ILE A 150 5.18 -5.97 9.18
N GLU A 151 6.13 -6.87 9.49
CA GLU A 151 5.91 -7.94 10.47
C GLU A 151 5.65 -7.40 11.87
N GLU A 152 6.52 -6.50 12.37
CA GLU A 152 6.48 -5.90 13.71
C GLU A 152 5.70 -4.56 13.69
N ARG A 153 4.46 -4.56 13.23
CA ARG A 153 3.65 -3.35 12.99
C ARG A 153 3.55 -2.43 14.21
N GLU A 154 3.41 -2.99 15.42
CA GLU A 154 3.29 -2.23 16.67
C GLU A 154 4.59 -1.48 17.01
N LYS A 155 5.76 -2.10 16.74
CA LYS A 155 7.07 -1.46 16.86
C LYS A 155 7.19 -0.27 15.90
N TYR A 156 6.81 -0.47 14.64
CA TYR A 156 6.90 0.61 13.64
C TYR A 156 5.89 1.73 13.88
N LEU A 157 4.70 1.44 14.39
CA LEU A 157 3.77 2.49 14.81
C LEU A 157 4.37 3.39 15.91
N LYS A 158 5.12 2.82 16.87
CA LYS A 158 5.85 3.60 17.88
C LYS A 158 6.97 4.45 17.27
N ILE A 159 7.76 3.88 16.37
CA ILE A 159 8.81 4.63 15.65
C ILE A 159 8.19 5.80 14.87
N PHE A 160 7.12 5.57 14.12
CA PHE A 160 6.44 6.63 13.38
C PHE A 160 5.88 7.71 14.30
N HIS A 161 5.36 7.31 15.47
CA HIS A 161 4.89 8.25 16.47
C HIS A 161 6.02 9.16 16.98
N GLU A 162 7.21 8.62 17.23
CA GLU A 162 8.37 9.41 17.66
C GLU A 162 8.87 10.36 16.58
N LYS A 163 8.85 9.96 15.30
CA LYS A 163 9.38 10.76 14.20
C LYS A 163 8.43 11.87 13.73
N LEU A 164 7.13 11.68 13.90
CA LEU A 164 6.13 12.70 13.55
C LEU A 164 6.11 13.84 14.57
N LYS A 165 5.96 15.07 14.08
CA LYS A 165 5.62 16.23 14.90
C LYS A 165 4.31 16.02 15.67
N PRO A 166 4.03 16.78 16.72
CA PRO A 166 2.76 16.67 17.47
C PRO A 166 1.50 16.73 16.60
N ASN A 167 1.50 17.56 15.54
CA ASN A 167 0.40 17.68 14.57
C ASN A 167 0.67 16.94 13.26
N GLY A 168 1.70 16.08 13.22
CA GLY A 168 2.07 15.32 12.04
C GLY A 168 1.06 14.20 11.75
N LEU A 169 0.95 13.80 10.48
CA LEU A 169 0.01 12.80 10.02
C LEU A 169 0.70 11.51 9.57
N LEU A 170 0.13 10.39 9.98
CA LEU A 170 0.43 9.07 9.43
C LEU A 170 -0.63 8.74 8.38
N ILE A 171 -0.21 8.46 7.13
CA ILE A 171 -1.11 8.14 6.01
C ILE A 171 -0.83 6.72 5.55
N ILE A 172 -1.75 5.81 5.78
CA ILE A 172 -1.62 4.38 5.46
C ILE A 172 -2.66 3.99 4.42
N ALA A 173 -2.22 3.43 3.31
CA ALA A 173 -3.10 2.80 2.33
C ALA A 173 -2.89 1.29 2.36
N VAL A 174 -3.96 0.52 2.56
CA VAL A 174 -3.95 -0.95 2.60
C VAL A 174 -5.18 -1.53 1.92
N PRO A 175 -5.11 -2.78 1.40
CA PRO A 175 -6.26 -3.52 0.92
C PRO A 175 -7.27 -3.80 2.05
N ASN A 176 -8.55 -3.89 1.69
CA ASN A 176 -9.66 -4.14 2.59
C ASN A 176 -10.38 -5.43 2.20
N HIS A 177 -10.16 -6.52 2.93
CA HIS A 177 -10.73 -7.84 2.62
C HIS A 177 -12.26 -7.91 2.78
N THR A 178 -12.88 -6.91 3.45
CA THR A 178 -14.35 -6.82 3.59
C THR A 178 -15.02 -6.11 2.43
N SER A 179 -14.27 -5.65 1.43
CA SER A 179 -14.78 -5.05 0.20
C SER A 179 -15.68 -6.02 -0.60
N TYR A 180 -16.42 -5.49 -1.57
CA TYR A 180 -17.22 -6.33 -2.46
C TYR A 180 -16.36 -7.32 -3.25
N ASP A 181 -15.27 -6.88 -3.83
CA ASP A 181 -14.36 -7.73 -4.60
C ASP A 181 -13.66 -8.76 -3.71
N GLY A 182 -13.26 -8.41 -2.48
CA GLY A 182 -12.74 -9.36 -1.50
C GLY A 182 -13.71 -10.50 -1.22
N LYS A 183 -14.98 -10.17 -0.93
CA LYS A 183 -16.06 -11.14 -0.71
C LYS A 183 -16.41 -11.95 -1.96
N LYS A 184 -16.34 -11.33 -3.15
CA LYS A 184 -16.66 -11.97 -4.42
C LYS A 184 -15.61 -13.01 -4.84
N TYR A 185 -14.35 -12.62 -4.77
CA TYR A 185 -13.24 -13.45 -5.27
C TYR A 185 -12.76 -14.48 -4.26
N LYS A 186 -13.03 -14.28 -2.97
CA LYS A 186 -12.65 -15.21 -1.90
C LYS A 186 -11.16 -15.58 -2.01
N GLU A 187 -10.83 -16.87 -2.06
CA GLU A 187 -9.46 -17.39 -2.18
C GLU A 187 -8.69 -16.92 -3.42
N PHE A 188 -9.39 -16.43 -4.44
CA PHE A 188 -8.79 -15.84 -5.65
C PHE A 188 -8.60 -14.33 -5.58
N TRP A 189 -8.96 -13.69 -4.45
CA TRP A 189 -8.78 -12.25 -4.32
C TRP A 189 -7.30 -11.88 -4.34
N ALA A 190 -6.87 -11.15 -5.38
CA ALA A 190 -5.46 -10.92 -5.65
C ALA A 190 -4.76 -10.10 -4.55
N ALA A 191 -5.52 -9.30 -3.78
CA ALA A 191 -4.95 -8.51 -2.70
C ALA A 191 -4.72 -9.30 -1.40
N TYR A 192 -4.99 -10.61 -1.36
CA TYR A 192 -4.39 -11.43 -0.32
C TYR A 192 -2.88 -11.57 -0.48
N ASP A 193 -2.40 -11.67 -1.68
CA ASP A 193 -0.97 -11.66 -2.06
C ASP A 193 -0.03 -12.40 -1.09
N VAL A 194 -0.46 -13.61 -0.67
CA VAL A 194 0.30 -14.45 0.28
C VAL A 194 1.57 -15.02 -0.34
N PRO A 195 2.67 -15.16 0.40
CA PRO A 195 2.89 -14.76 1.79
C PRO A 195 3.43 -13.33 1.95
N ARG A 196 3.52 -12.55 0.86
CA ARG A 196 4.06 -11.18 0.86
C ARG A 196 3.26 -10.26 1.76
N HIS A 197 1.90 -10.34 1.70
CA HIS A 197 1.05 -9.71 2.68
C HIS A 197 0.99 -10.56 3.95
N ILE A 198 1.61 -10.06 5.01
CA ILE A 198 1.62 -10.68 6.34
C ILE A 198 0.28 -10.44 7.03
N TRP A 199 -0.27 -9.23 6.85
CA TRP A 199 -1.49 -8.77 7.49
C TRP A 199 -2.57 -8.47 6.47
N HIS A 200 -3.82 -8.78 6.85
CA HIS A 200 -4.99 -8.51 6.03
C HIS A 200 -6.01 -7.74 6.87
N PHE A 201 -6.33 -6.54 6.42
CA PHE A 201 -7.14 -5.61 7.19
C PHE A 201 -8.57 -5.54 6.70
N SER A 202 -9.51 -5.43 7.64
CA SER A 202 -10.82 -4.82 7.41
C SER A 202 -10.80 -3.36 7.86
N LYS A 203 -11.77 -2.58 7.41
CA LYS A 203 -11.93 -1.20 7.88
C LYS A 203 -12.07 -1.13 9.40
N SER A 204 -12.96 -1.94 9.98
CA SER A 204 -13.18 -1.98 11.44
C SER A 204 -11.99 -2.54 12.22
N GLY A 205 -11.23 -3.49 11.64
CA GLY A 205 -10.01 -4.01 12.24
C GLY A 205 -8.92 -2.92 12.33
N MET A 206 -8.77 -2.13 11.26
CA MET A 206 -7.82 -1.01 11.26
C MET A 206 -8.20 0.07 12.28
N GLU A 207 -9.49 0.39 12.42
CA GLU A 207 -10.00 1.32 13.44
C GLU A 207 -9.65 0.84 14.86
N LYS A 208 -9.85 -0.45 15.15
CA LYS A 208 -9.51 -1.05 16.45
C LYS A 208 -8.00 -1.01 16.71
N LEU A 209 -7.20 -1.40 15.70
CA LEU A 209 -5.73 -1.38 15.81
C LEU A 209 -5.21 0.01 16.15
N MET A 210 -5.64 1.02 15.41
CA MET A 210 -5.18 2.39 15.64
C MET A 210 -5.55 2.89 17.03
N ASN A 211 -6.78 2.63 17.49
CA ASN A 211 -7.20 3.02 18.84
C ASN A 211 -6.38 2.33 19.93
N ASN A 212 -5.98 1.06 19.74
CA ASN A 212 -5.16 0.33 20.70
C ASN A 212 -3.72 0.87 20.78
N GLU A 213 -3.22 1.47 19.72
CA GLU A 213 -1.84 1.96 19.58
C GLU A 213 -1.70 3.49 19.80
N ASN A 214 -2.68 4.13 20.43
CA ASN A 214 -2.71 5.59 20.68
C ASN A 214 -2.67 6.43 19.40
N TRP A 215 -3.42 6.00 18.39
CA TRP A 215 -3.62 6.71 17.16
C TRP A 215 -5.11 6.93 16.91
N LYS A 216 -5.45 8.07 16.31
CA LYS A 216 -6.83 8.40 15.95
C LYS A 216 -6.98 8.54 14.45
N ILE A 217 -7.88 7.78 13.85
CA ILE A 217 -8.23 7.94 12.45
C ILE A 217 -9.07 9.21 12.28
N ARG A 218 -8.51 10.19 11.59
CA ARG A 218 -9.17 11.47 11.30
C ARG A 218 -10.10 11.38 10.10
N LYS A 219 -9.66 10.69 9.03
CA LYS A 219 -10.42 10.50 7.79
C LYS A 219 -10.05 9.19 7.13
N ILE A 220 -11.00 8.64 6.37
CA ILE A 220 -10.79 7.49 5.49
C ILE A 220 -11.16 7.92 4.07
N LYS A 221 -10.30 7.58 3.10
CA LYS A 221 -10.51 7.87 1.67
C LYS A 221 -10.32 6.60 0.83
N PRO A 222 -10.99 6.48 -0.33
CA PRO A 222 -10.83 5.33 -1.20
C PRO A 222 -9.57 5.42 -2.07
N LEU A 223 -9.02 4.26 -2.49
CA LEU A 223 -8.15 4.13 -3.66
C LEU A 223 -8.96 3.51 -4.81
N LEU A 224 -9.60 4.33 -5.62
CA LEU A 224 -10.60 3.89 -6.59
C LEU A 224 -10.06 3.00 -7.71
N LEU A 225 -8.79 3.18 -8.12
CA LEU A 225 -8.18 2.39 -9.20
C LEU A 225 -7.84 0.97 -8.78
N ASP A 226 -7.63 0.74 -7.49
CA ASP A 226 -7.24 -0.57 -6.97
C ASP A 226 -8.30 -1.64 -7.21
N SER A 227 -9.58 -1.29 -7.08
CA SER A 227 -10.67 -2.24 -7.34
C SER A 227 -10.64 -2.83 -8.76
N TYR A 228 -10.24 -2.03 -9.75
CA TYR A 228 -10.09 -2.49 -11.13
C TYR A 228 -8.88 -3.40 -11.28
N TYR A 229 -7.73 -2.97 -10.76
CA TYR A 229 -6.48 -3.74 -10.84
C TYR A 229 -6.60 -5.08 -10.11
N ILE A 230 -7.06 -5.05 -8.86
CA ILE A 230 -7.25 -6.25 -8.04
C ILE A 230 -8.26 -7.20 -8.68
N SER A 231 -9.40 -6.67 -9.20
CA SER A 231 -10.39 -7.50 -9.89
C SER A 231 -9.84 -8.14 -11.17
N MET A 232 -9.05 -7.41 -11.98
CA MET A 232 -8.40 -7.98 -13.18
C MET A 232 -7.44 -9.10 -12.82
N LEU A 233 -6.61 -8.93 -11.80
CA LEU A 233 -5.70 -9.98 -11.34
C LEU A 233 -6.47 -11.18 -10.78
N SER A 234 -7.51 -10.94 -10.00
CA SER A 234 -8.35 -12.00 -9.44
C SER A 234 -9.03 -12.84 -10.54
N GLU A 235 -9.53 -12.19 -11.59
CA GLU A 235 -10.05 -12.91 -12.78
C GLU A 235 -8.95 -13.67 -13.53
N LYS A 236 -7.72 -13.13 -13.62
CA LYS A 236 -6.58 -13.83 -14.17
C LYS A 236 -6.22 -15.09 -13.35
N TYR A 237 -6.26 -15.00 -12.03
CA TYR A 237 -6.04 -16.15 -11.13
C TYR A 237 -7.11 -17.24 -11.30
N LYS A 238 -8.34 -16.85 -11.60
CA LYS A 238 -9.43 -17.77 -11.99
C LYS A 238 -9.30 -18.31 -13.43
N LYS A 239 -8.22 -17.97 -14.14
CA LYS A 239 -7.97 -18.34 -15.54
C LYS A 239 -9.08 -17.88 -16.51
N ASN A 240 -9.75 -16.78 -16.21
CA ASN A 240 -10.78 -16.22 -17.09
C ASN A 240 -10.13 -15.59 -18.32
N PRO A 241 -10.44 -16.04 -19.57
CA PRO A 241 -9.84 -15.49 -20.78
C PRO A 241 -10.22 -14.02 -21.03
N LEU A 242 -11.35 -13.56 -20.49
CA LEU A 242 -11.84 -12.17 -20.57
C LEU A 242 -11.56 -11.40 -19.26
N PHE A 243 -10.46 -11.73 -18.57
CA PHE A 243 -10.11 -11.18 -17.25
C PHE A 243 -10.12 -9.64 -17.21
N TRP A 244 -9.68 -8.98 -18.27
CA TRP A 244 -9.65 -7.53 -18.40
C TRP A 244 -11.05 -6.91 -18.41
N LEU A 245 -12.03 -7.56 -19.12
CA LEU A 245 -13.41 -7.08 -19.22
C LEU A 245 -14.16 -7.31 -17.87
N PHE A 246 -14.11 -8.56 -17.36
CA PHE A 246 -14.77 -8.88 -16.09
C PHE A 246 -14.11 -8.15 -14.91
N GLY A 247 -12.79 -7.98 -14.93
CA GLY A 247 -12.09 -7.17 -13.94
C GLY A 247 -12.56 -5.71 -13.93
N ALA A 248 -12.70 -5.10 -15.11
CA ALA A 248 -13.23 -3.75 -15.23
C ALA A 248 -14.68 -3.64 -14.71
N ILE A 249 -15.55 -4.59 -15.10
CA ILE A 249 -16.96 -4.62 -14.65
C ILE A 249 -17.02 -4.79 -13.12
N HIS A 250 -16.29 -5.75 -12.55
CA HIS A 250 -16.35 -6.01 -11.12
C HIS A 250 -15.67 -4.93 -10.28
N GLY A 251 -14.61 -4.31 -10.79
CA GLY A 251 -14.00 -3.13 -10.18
C GLY A 251 -14.99 -1.96 -10.11
N ALA A 252 -15.73 -1.70 -11.19
CA ALA A 252 -16.78 -0.68 -11.21
C ALA A 252 -17.93 -1.01 -10.22
N ILE A 253 -18.38 -2.28 -10.18
CA ILE A 253 -19.41 -2.73 -9.22
C ILE A 253 -18.90 -2.58 -7.78
N SER A 254 -17.62 -2.91 -7.52
CA SER A 254 -17.01 -2.76 -6.19
C SER A 254 -17.06 -1.31 -5.74
N ASN A 255 -16.58 -0.37 -6.57
CA ASN A 255 -16.64 1.05 -6.26
C ASN A 255 -18.06 1.59 -6.09
N PHE A 256 -19.01 1.14 -6.94
CA PHE A 256 -20.40 1.56 -6.82
C PHE A 256 -21.05 1.08 -5.50
N LYS A 257 -20.81 -0.16 -5.09
CA LYS A 257 -21.28 -0.66 -3.81
C LYS A 257 -20.60 0.03 -2.63
N ALA A 258 -19.28 0.24 -2.75
CA ALA A 258 -18.47 0.90 -1.73
C ALA A 258 -18.87 2.37 -1.53
N SER A 259 -19.40 3.06 -2.55
CA SER A 259 -19.89 4.44 -2.39
C SER A 259 -21.03 4.57 -1.37
N LYS A 260 -21.76 3.47 -1.11
CA LYS A 260 -22.85 3.41 -0.11
C LYS A 260 -22.39 2.89 1.25
N THR A 261 -21.36 2.02 1.29
CA THR A 261 -20.94 1.32 2.50
C THR A 261 -19.63 1.83 3.08
N GLY A 262 -18.81 2.51 2.27
CA GLY A 262 -17.45 2.88 2.60
C GLY A 262 -16.43 1.73 2.50
N GLU A 263 -16.86 0.53 2.07
CA GLU A 263 -16.02 -0.68 1.96
C GLU A 263 -15.36 -0.79 0.59
N PHE A 264 -14.46 0.17 0.28
CA PHE A 264 -13.67 0.13 -0.96
C PHE A 264 -12.61 -0.97 -0.90
N SER A 265 -12.12 -1.39 -2.07
CA SER A 265 -11.12 -2.45 -2.25
C SER A 265 -9.82 -2.15 -1.53
N SER A 266 -9.38 -0.89 -1.57
CA SER A 266 -8.30 -0.35 -0.75
C SER A 266 -8.73 0.96 -0.11
N LEU A 267 -8.27 1.20 1.12
CA LEU A 267 -8.59 2.37 1.91
C LEU A 267 -7.33 3.11 2.32
N ILE A 268 -7.40 4.44 2.26
CA ILE A 268 -6.38 5.35 2.77
C ILE A 268 -6.87 5.88 4.11
N TYR A 269 -6.10 5.62 5.15
CA TYR A 269 -6.34 6.11 6.50
C TYR A 269 -5.45 7.32 6.76
N ILE A 270 -6.05 8.46 7.11
CA ILE A 270 -5.37 9.67 7.54
C ILE A 270 -5.48 9.72 9.06
N ILE A 271 -4.35 9.61 9.72
CA ILE A 271 -4.24 9.24 11.13
C ILE A 271 -3.41 10.31 11.84
N GLU A 272 -3.85 10.71 13.02
CA GLU A 272 -3.17 11.67 13.91
C GLU A 272 -2.76 11.01 15.22
N LYS A 273 -1.76 11.56 15.91
CA LYS A 273 -1.39 11.19 17.27
C LYS A 273 -2.53 11.52 18.24
N THR A 274 -2.72 10.70 19.29
CA THR A 274 -3.61 11.00 20.43
C THR A 274 -2.81 11.44 21.64
#